data_56276105b80eaf4a96190e71fa0e5eaf
#
_entry.id   56276105b80eaf4a96190e71fa0e5eaf
#
_cell.length_a   1.000
_cell.length_b   1.000
_cell.length_c   1.000
_cell.angle_alpha   90.00
_cell.angle_beta   90.00
_cell.angle_gamma   90.00
#
_symmetry.space_group_name_H-M   'P 1'
#
loop_
_entity.id
_entity.type
_entity.pdbx_description
1 polymer ?
#
loop_
_entity_poly.entity_id
_entity_poly.type
_entity_poly.pdbx_seq_one_letter_code
_entity_poly.pdbx_strand_id
1 'polypeptide(L)'
;DLRMSRGLGDVYKRQPSANGMPGIHHVMARSIKDIFCRYKTMKGFQVKRKAGWDTHGLPVELGVEKALGITKEDIGKTISVAEYNAACRKDVMKFTKEWEDLTHKMGYWVDMTDPYITYDNRYIETLWWLLKQLYKKGLLYKGYTIQPYSPAAGTGLSSHELNQPGCYRDVKDTTMVAQFKMKHPKPEMAEWGTPYFLAWTTTPWTLPSNTALCVGPKIDYVAVQTYNGYSGEKMTVVLAKALLYTHFNKKAEGIALEDYKPGDKLIPFKIVGEYKGPDLVGMEYEQLIPWVKPIDVAEDGSWTPSDRGFRVISGDYVTTEDGTGIVHIAPTFGADDAFVARAAGIPSLFMINKKGETRPMVDLTGKFFLIDELDEEFVKACVNADLYKDYQGKWVKNAYDPQFTVDGKYDEQAAQAAESLDIELCMMMKAARQAFKIEKHVHNYPHCWRTDKPVLYYPLDSWFIRSTACKERMIELNKTINWKPESTGTGRFGKWLENLNDWNLSRSRYWGTPLPIWRTEDNSEEKCIESVEELYNEIEKSVAAGLMQSNPYKEKGFQPGVYTKENYDKIDLHLSLIHISEPTRHAQI
;
A
#
# COMPACT_ATOMS: atom_id res chain seq x y z
N ASP A 1 10.75 -14.74 19.05
CA ASP A 1 10.75 -14.30 17.68
C ASP A 1 9.64 -15.04 16.90
N LEU A 2 8.75 -14.31 16.25
CA LEU A 2 7.66 -14.84 15.40
C LEU A 2 8.19 -15.86 14.36
N ARG A 3 9.44 -15.75 14.01
CA ARG A 3 10.13 -16.64 13.09
C ARG A 3 10.43 -18.01 13.69
N MET A 4 10.56 -18.10 15.00
CA MET A 4 10.79 -19.36 15.69
C MET A 4 9.50 -20.06 16.10
N SER A 5 8.46 -19.29 16.47
CA SER A 5 7.19 -19.84 16.93
C SER A 5 6.34 -20.48 15.82
N ARG A 6 6.48 -20.00 14.58
CA ARG A 6 5.83 -20.62 13.42
C ARG A 6 6.39 -21.99 13.03
N GLY A 7 7.48 -22.44 13.65
CA GLY A 7 8.20 -23.63 13.24
C GLY A 7 7.97 -24.89 14.05
N LEU A 8 7.22 -24.86 15.15
CA LEU A 8 7.08 -26.03 16.01
C LEU A 8 5.97 -27.00 15.56
N GLY A 9 5.01 -26.54 14.78
CA GLY A 9 3.97 -27.38 14.18
C GLY A 9 4.20 -27.67 12.70
N ASP A 10 5.12 -26.94 12.06
CA ASP A 10 5.35 -27.03 10.62
C ASP A 10 6.85 -26.96 10.33
N VAL A 11 7.47 -28.12 10.26
CA VAL A 11 8.90 -28.28 9.95
C VAL A 11 9.24 -27.78 8.54
N TYR A 12 8.24 -27.57 7.70
CA TYR A 12 8.38 -27.15 6.31
C TYR A 12 8.43 -25.62 6.13
N LYS A 13 8.04 -24.82 7.12
CA LYS A 13 8.03 -23.36 6.98
C LYS A 13 9.42 -22.75 7.16
N ARG A 14 9.86 -22.08 6.15
CA ARG A 14 11.12 -21.38 5.87
C ARG A 14 12.21 -22.26 5.31
N GLN A 15 11.92 -22.69 4.14
CA GLN A 15 12.96 -23.04 3.21
C GLN A 15 13.71 -21.74 2.82
N PRO A 16 15.03 -21.79 2.71
CA PRO A 16 15.78 -20.65 2.22
C PRO A 16 15.51 -20.44 0.73
N SER A 17 15.61 -19.21 0.30
CA SER A 17 15.83 -18.92 -1.11
C SER A 17 17.32 -19.13 -1.40
N ALA A 18 17.64 -19.94 -2.41
CA ALA A 18 19.04 -20.26 -2.76
C ALA A 18 19.70 -19.18 -3.65
N ASN A 19 19.13 -17.98 -3.74
CA ASN A 19 19.71 -16.83 -4.44
C ASN A 19 20.77 -16.09 -3.60
N GLY A 20 20.98 -16.48 -2.35
CA GLY A 20 21.99 -15.94 -1.45
C GLY A 20 22.73 -17.00 -0.65
N MET A 21 23.95 -16.67 -0.19
CA MET A 21 24.76 -17.53 0.66
C MET A 21 24.11 -17.75 2.04
N PRO A 22 24.23 -18.96 2.64
CA PRO A 22 23.75 -19.20 3.99
C PRO A 22 24.53 -18.39 5.03
N GLY A 23 23.84 -17.77 5.99
CA GLY A 23 24.42 -17.03 7.08
C GLY A 23 24.25 -17.72 8.45
N ILE A 24 24.97 -17.23 9.48
CA ILE A 24 24.96 -17.81 10.84
C ILE A 24 23.54 -17.87 11.46
N HIS A 25 22.69 -16.92 11.17
CA HIS A 25 21.30 -16.89 11.65
C HIS A 25 20.48 -18.09 11.13
N HIS A 26 20.80 -18.58 9.93
CA HIS A 26 20.18 -19.79 9.38
C HIS A 26 20.63 -21.04 10.13
N VAL A 27 21.90 -21.12 10.52
CA VAL A 27 22.44 -22.22 11.32
C VAL A 27 21.73 -22.29 12.67
N MET A 28 21.64 -21.18 13.38
CA MET A 28 21.01 -21.14 14.70
C MET A 28 19.53 -21.57 14.65
N ALA A 29 18.75 -21.03 13.71
CA ALA A 29 17.35 -21.38 13.56
C ALA A 29 17.14 -22.86 13.21
N ARG A 30 17.99 -23.44 12.36
CA ARG A 30 17.96 -24.86 11.99
C ARG A 30 18.34 -25.78 13.14
N SER A 31 19.40 -25.43 13.91
CA SER A 31 19.85 -26.20 15.07
C SER A 31 18.74 -26.34 16.12
N ILE A 32 18.04 -25.23 16.42
CA ILE A 32 16.92 -25.27 17.38
C ILE A 32 15.82 -26.19 16.90
N LYS A 33 15.42 -26.12 15.63
CA LYS A 33 14.41 -27.02 15.06
C LYS A 33 14.85 -28.49 15.10
N ASP A 34 16.09 -28.74 14.79
CA ASP A 34 16.66 -30.09 14.74
C ASP A 34 16.63 -30.78 16.10
N ILE A 35 16.95 -30.06 17.17
CA ILE A 35 16.89 -30.58 18.56
C ILE A 35 15.48 -31.13 18.87
N PHE A 36 14.43 -30.35 18.56
CA PHE A 36 13.05 -30.78 18.80
C PHE A 36 12.67 -32.01 17.97
N CYS A 37 13.06 -32.02 16.70
CA CYS A 37 12.78 -33.15 15.81
C CYS A 37 13.48 -34.42 16.27
N ARG A 38 14.79 -34.34 16.62
CA ARG A 38 15.57 -35.47 17.16
C ARG A 38 14.99 -35.98 18.48
N TYR A 39 14.66 -35.05 19.39
CA TYR A 39 14.06 -35.41 20.68
C TYR A 39 12.75 -36.16 20.49
N LYS A 40 11.86 -35.72 19.62
CA LYS A 40 10.60 -36.39 19.34
C LYS A 40 10.82 -37.76 18.71
N THR A 41 11.74 -37.88 17.75
CA THR A 41 12.11 -39.16 17.15
C THR A 41 12.63 -40.14 18.19
N MET A 42 13.53 -39.71 19.09
CA MET A 42 14.04 -40.56 20.19
C MET A 42 12.95 -40.96 21.19
N LYS A 43 11.86 -40.19 21.29
CA LYS A 43 10.67 -40.55 22.07
C LYS A 43 9.71 -41.51 21.36
N GLY A 44 10.07 -42.01 20.19
CA GLY A 44 9.25 -42.94 19.41
C GLY A 44 8.21 -42.31 18.50
N PHE A 45 8.22 -41.01 18.30
CA PHE A 45 7.33 -40.36 17.35
C PHE A 45 7.92 -40.39 15.93
N GLN A 46 7.07 -40.64 14.94
CA GLN A 46 7.44 -40.45 13.55
C GLN A 46 7.47 -38.94 13.23
N VAL A 47 8.64 -38.42 12.89
CA VAL A 47 8.84 -37.01 12.49
C VAL A 47 9.24 -36.98 11.02
N LYS A 48 8.30 -36.67 10.13
CA LYS A 48 8.57 -36.48 8.70
C LYS A 48 9.27 -35.12 8.49
N ARG A 49 10.39 -35.14 7.76
CA ARG A 49 11.25 -33.97 7.56
C ARG A 49 11.67 -33.94 6.10
N LYS A 50 11.06 -33.03 5.35
CA LYS A 50 11.33 -32.83 3.93
C LYS A 50 12.03 -31.49 3.69
N ALA A 51 13.05 -31.48 2.86
CA ALA A 51 13.67 -30.25 2.39
C ALA A 51 12.80 -29.52 1.34
N GLY A 52 13.09 -28.26 1.08
CA GLY A 52 12.45 -27.50 0.02
C GLY A 52 13.06 -26.12 -0.15
N TRP A 53 12.69 -25.46 -1.24
CA TRP A 53 13.21 -24.17 -1.66
C TRP A 53 12.08 -23.17 -1.87
N ASP A 54 12.19 -22.00 -1.24
CA ASP A 54 11.36 -20.83 -1.53
C ASP A 54 11.99 -20.06 -2.69
N THR A 55 11.32 -20.03 -3.82
CA THR A 55 11.92 -19.64 -5.08
C THR A 55 11.31 -18.40 -5.71
N HIS A 56 10.29 -17.80 -5.08
CA HIS A 56 9.62 -16.64 -5.58
C HIS A 56 9.94 -15.37 -4.77
N GLY A 57 9.58 -14.24 -5.31
CA GLY A 57 9.52 -12.96 -4.60
C GLY A 57 10.50 -11.91 -5.08
N LEU A 58 10.27 -10.69 -4.58
CA LEU A 58 10.98 -9.47 -4.96
C LEU A 58 12.52 -9.58 -4.93
N PRO A 59 13.16 -10.27 -3.96
CA PRO A 59 14.61 -10.39 -3.95
C PRO A 59 15.20 -11.08 -5.19
N VAL A 60 14.47 -12.06 -5.75
CA VAL A 60 14.90 -12.75 -6.97
C VAL A 60 14.75 -11.84 -8.17
N GLU A 61 13.58 -11.19 -8.31
CA GLU A 61 13.28 -10.28 -9.42
C GLU A 61 14.30 -9.14 -9.50
N LEU A 62 14.51 -8.39 -8.42
CA LEU A 62 15.47 -7.29 -8.39
C LEU A 62 16.92 -7.74 -8.63
N GLY A 63 17.29 -8.95 -8.18
CA GLY A 63 18.59 -9.55 -8.48
C GLY A 63 18.79 -9.77 -9.97
N VAL A 64 17.77 -10.32 -10.63
CA VAL A 64 17.79 -10.61 -12.08
C VAL A 64 17.72 -9.33 -12.91
N GLU A 65 16.83 -8.37 -12.56
CA GLU A 65 16.75 -7.06 -13.22
C GLU A 65 18.11 -6.36 -13.20
N LYS A 66 18.76 -6.34 -12.04
CA LYS A 66 20.11 -5.78 -11.90
C LYS A 66 21.15 -6.52 -12.74
N ALA A 67 21.10 -7.85 -12.78
CA ALA A 67 22.06 -8.67 -13.55
C ALA A 67 21.89 -8.51 -15.06
N LEU A 68 20.65 -8.29 -15.53
CA LEU A 68 20.32 -8.08 -16.93
C LEU A 68 20.42 -6.60 -17.36
N GLY A 69 20.54 -5.66 -16.41
CA GLY A 69 20.56 -4.22 -16.69
C GLY A 69 19.21 -3.68 -17.16
N ILE A 70 18.10 -4.28 -16.75
CA ILE A 70 16.73 -3.92 -17.13
C ILE A 70 15.92 -3.43 -15.94
N THR A 71 14.78 -2.83 -16.23
CA THR A 71 13.76 -2.47 -15.26
C THR A 71 12.51 -3.32 -15.46
N LYS A 72 11.58 -3.29 -14.51
CA LYS A 72 10.30 -3.98 -14.64
C LYS A 72 9.51 -3.56 -15.89
N GLU A 73 9.66 -2.31 -16.32
CA GLU A 73 9.02 -1.74 -17.52
C GLU A 73 9.46 -2.38 -18.83
N ASP A 74 10.65 -2.99 -18.85
CA ASP A 74 11.23 -3.65 -20.02
C ASP A 74 10.67 -5.05 -20.25
N ILE A 75 10.10 -5.67 -19.19
CA ILE A 75 9.57 -7.04 -19.26
C ILE A 75 8.28 -7.05 -20.08
N GLY A 76 8.25 -7.91 -21.09
CA GLY A 76 7.18 -7.97 -22.10
C GLY A 76 7.33 -6.97 -23.25
N LYS A 77 8.41 -6.15 -23.25
CA LYS A 77 8.73 -5.19 -24.33
C LYS A 77 10.09 -5.51 -24.98
N THR A 78 11.18 -5.36 -24.22
CA THR A 78 12.56 -5.61 -24.68
C THR A 78 13.05 -7.01 -24.37
N ILE A 79 12.49 -7.63 -23.33
CA ILE A 79 12.70 -9.04 -22.98
C ILE A 79 11.33 -9.71 -22.79
N SER A 80 11.16 -10.91 -23.30
CA SER A 80 9.90 -11.66 -23.09
C SER A 80 9.74 -12.10 -21.62
N VAL A 81 8.50 -12.24 -21.16
CA VAL A 81 8.21 -12.75 -19.82
C VAL A 81 8.79 -14.16 -19.62
N ALA A 82 8.80 -14.99 -20.67
CA ALA A 82 9.36 -16.34 -20.62
C ALA A 82 10.87 -16.33 -20.39
N GLU A 83 11.61 -15.48 -21.10
CA GLU A 83 13.06 -15.31 -20.91
C GLU A 83 13.39 -14.76 -19.52
N TYR A 84 12.62 -13.78 -19.07
CA TYR A 84 12.77 -13.24 -17.72
C TYR A 84 12.53 -14.29 -16.64
N ASN A 85 11.44 -15.06 -16.73
CA ASN A 85 11.14 -16.14 -15.79
C ASN A 85 12.18 -17.26 -15.83
N ALA A 86 12.75 -17.57 -17.00
CA ALA A 86 13.85 -18.51 -17.11
C ALA A 86 15.12 -18.02 -16.40
N ALA A 87 15.43 -16.72 -16.51
CA ALA A 87 16.54 -16.09 -15.78
C ALA A 87 16.31 -16.13 -14.26
N CYS A 88 15.10 -15.84 -13.79
CA CYS A 88 14.73 -15.94 -12.37
C CYS A 88 14.85 -17.37 -11.84
N ARG A 89 14.38 -18.37 -12.60
CA ARG A 89 14.49 -19.80 -12.28
C ARG A 89 15.94 -20.25 -12.12
N LYS A 90 16.84 -19.74 -12.97
CA LYS A 90 18.26 -20.01 -12.91
C LYS A 90 18.94 -19.35 -11.71
N ASP A 91 18.66 -18.07 -11.47
CA ASP A 91 19.30 -17.28 -10.40
C ASP A 91 18.91 -17.77 -9.01
N VAL A 92 17.63 -18.13 -8.81
CA VAL A 92 17.13 -18.54 -7.49
C VAL A 92 17.74 -19.84 -6.96
N MET A 93 18.27 -20.70 -7.82
CA MET A 93 18.91 -21.96 -7.45
C MET A 93 20.44 -21.89 -7.41
N LYS A 94 21.02 -20.70 -7.56
CA LYS A 94 22.46 -20.47 -7.75
C LYS A 94 23.34 -21.01 -6.62
N PHE A 95 22.90 -20.95 -5.38
CA PHE A 95 23.67 -21.35 -4.20
C PHE A 95 23.14 -22.65 -3.55
N THR A 96 22.40 -23.48 -4.29
CA THR A 96 21.83 -24.72 -3.77
C THR A 96 22.89 -25.63 -3.16
N LYS A 97 24.05 -25.76 -3.83
CA LYS A 97 25.16 -26.59 -3.36
C LYS A 97 25.70 -26.11 -2.01
N GLU A 98 25.92 -24.83 -1.84
CA GLU A 98 26.43 -24.24 -0.59
C GLU A 98 25.46 -24.48 0.58
N TRP A 99 24.16 -24.44 0.30
CA TRP A 99 23.13 -24.75 1.29
C TRP A 99 23.06 -26.24 1.63
N GLU A 100 23.26 -27.13 0.66
CA GLU A 100 23.37 -28.58 0.88
C GLU A 100 24.62 -28.93 1.68
N ASP A 101 25.78 -28.37 1.30
CA ASP A 101 27.04 -28.54 2.04
C ASP A 101 26.92 -28.09 3.49
N LEU A 102 26.28 -26.92 3.74
CA LEU A 102 26.00 -26.47 5.09
C LEU A 102 25.08 -27.43 5.85
N THR A 103 24.05 -27.94 5.21
CA THR A 103 23.08 -28.88 5.79
C THR A 103 23.79 -30.15 6.27
N HIS A 104 24.69 -30.69 5.44
CA HIS A 104 25.53 -31.84 5.79
C HIS A 104 26.52 -31.53 6.93
N LYS A 105 27.21 -30.40 6.86
CA LYS A 105 28.17 -29.97 7.91
C LYS A 105 27.52 -29.79 9.27
N MET A 106 26.27 -29.30 9.30
CA MET A 106 25.49 -29.16 10.53
C MET A 106 25.01 -30.53 11.06
N GLY A 107 25.02 -31.58 10.25
CA GLY A 107 24.32 -32.82 10.54
C GLY A 107 22.82 -32.62 10.73
N TYR A 108 22.21 -31.70 10.01
CA TYR A 108 20.79 -31.39 10.10
C TYR A 108 19.94 -32.53 9.55
N TRP A 109 19.07 -33.13 10.38
CA TRP A 109 18.23 -34.25 9.98
C TRP A 109 17.07 -33.81 9.10
N VAL A 110 17.25 -33.79 7.80
CA VAL A 110 16.25 -33.44 6.81
C VAL A 110 16.43 -34.34 5.58
N ASP A 111 15.33 -34.80 5.01
CA ASP A 111 15.34 -35.54 3.75
C ASP A 111 15.46 -34.57 2.58
N MET A 112 16.56 -34.65 1.85
CA MET A 112 16.87 -33.84 0.68
C MET A 112 16.73 -34.61 -0.65
N THR A 113 16.27 -35.85 -0.62
CA THR A 113 16.18 -36.70 -1.83
C THR A 113 15.10 -36.23 -2.82
N ASP A 114 13.99 -35.71 -2.29
CA ASP A 114 12.90 -35.15 -3.09
C ASP A 114 12.42 -33.81 -2.48
N PRO A 115 13.21 -32.74 -2.58
CA PRO A 115 12.83 -31.44 -2.03
C PRO A 115 11.64 -30.87 -2.80
N TYR A 116 10.70 -30.20 -2.12
CA TYR A 116 9.72 -29.42 -2.81
C TYR A 116 10.34 -28.07 -3.25
N ILE A 117 9.91 -27.58 -4.41
CA ILE A 117 10.38 -26.32 -4.98
C ILE A 117 9.15 -25.50 -5.33
N THR A 118 9.03 -24.28 -4.80
CA THR A 118 7.79 -23.52 -4.93
C THR A 118 7.46 -23.08 -6.36
N TYR A 119 8.43 -23.06 -7.29
CA TYR A 119 8.19 -22.87 -8.71
C TYR A 119 7.79 -24.15 -9.49
N ASP A 120 7.86 -25.34 -8.87
CA ASP A 120 7.43 -26.60 -9.53
C ASP A 120 5.92 -26.52 -9.82
N ASN A 121 5.52 -26.86 -11.03
CA ASN A 121 4.12 -26.80 -11.45
C ASN A 121 3.19 -27.67 -10.58
N ARG A 122 3.65 -28.79 -10.03
CA ARG A 122 2.88 -29.63 -9.11
C ARG A 122 2.64 -28.93 -7.76
N TYR A 123 3.62 -28.12 -7.31
CA TYR A 123 3.45 -27.30 -6.12
C TYR A 123 2.43 -26.19 -6.38
N ILE A 124 2.56 -25.50 -7.52
CA ILE A 124 1.63 -24.44 -7.94
C ILE A 124 0.21 -24.98 -8.06
N GLU A 125 0.02 -26.14 -8.69
CA GLU A 125 -1.29 -26.78 -8.80
C GLU A 125 -1.90 -27.12 -7.43
N THR A 126 -1.10 -27.63 -6.50
CA THR A 126 -1.55 -27.87 -5.12
C THR A 126 -2.03 -26.58 -4.45
N LEU A 127 -1.30 -25.47 -4.68
CA LEU A 127 -1.70 -24.16 -4.17
C LEU A 127 -2.99 -23.66 -4.84
N TRP A 128 -3.16 -23.88 -6.15
CA TRP A 128 -4.39 -23.56 -6.87
C TRP A 128 -5.61 -24.31 -6.31
N TRP A 129 -5.43 -25.60 -6.02
CA TRP A 129 -6.48 -26.39 -5.37
C TRP A 129 -6.87 -25.80 -4.01
N LEU A 130 -5.90 -25.41 -3.18
CA LEU A 130 -6.17 -24.77 -1.88
C LEU A 130 -6.90 -23.42 -2.06
N LEU A 131 -6.49 -22.60 -3.00
CA LEU A 131 -7.15 -21.33 -3.31
C LEU A 131 -8.59 -21.53 -3.79
N LYS A 132 -8.83 -22.56 -4.62
CA LYS A 132 -10.18 -22.95 -5.06
C LYS A 132 -11.07 -23.36 -3.89
N GLN A 133 -10.53 -24.07 -2.86
CA GLN A 133 -11.32 -24.41 -1.68
C GLN A 133 -11.71 -23.16 -0.88
N LEU A 134 -10.82 -22.18 -0.78
CA LEU A 134 -11.14 -20.88 -0.15
C LEU A 134 -12.15 -20.10 -0.99
N TYR A 135 -12.02 -20.11 -2.31
CA TYR A 135 -12.95 -19.49 -3.23
C TYR A 135 -14.37 -20.08 -3.12
N LYS A 136 -14.50 -21.41 -3.14
CA LYS A 136 -15.78 -22.13 -2.94
C LYS A 136 -16.45 -21.78 -1.60
N LYS A 137 -15.68 -21.41 -0.59
CA LYS A 137 -16.17 -20.99 0.74
C LYS A 137 -16.48 -19.47 0.82
N GLY A 138 -16.31 -18.72 -0.25
CA GLY A 138 -16.47 -17.26 -0.25
C GLY A 138 -15.43 -16.52 0.61
N LEU A 139 -14.30 -17.16 0.91
CA LEU A 139 -13.22 -16.58 1.68
C LEU A 139 -12.14 -15.91 0.81
N LEU A 140 -12.06 -16.26 -0.47
CA LEU A 140 -11.18 -15.60 -1.45
C LEU A 140 -12.03 -14.62 -2.26
N TYR A 141 -11.68 -13.33 -2.22
CA TYR A 141 -12.47 -12.29 -2.86
C TYR A 141 -11.58 -11.17 -3.41
N LYS A 142 -12.07 -10.48 -4.44
CA LYS A 142 -11.44 -9.26 -4.96
C LYS A 142 -11.91 -8.07 -4.11
N GLY A 143 -10.97 -7.24 -3.69
CA GLY A 143 -11.24 -6.05 -2.91
C GLY A 143 -10.27 -4.94 -3.28
N TYR A 144 -10.53 -3.77 -2.71
CA TYR A 144 -9.75 -2.57 -2.88
C TYR A 144 -9.28 -2.10 -1.51
N THR A 145 -8.02 -1.75 -1.39
CA THR A 145 -7.48 -1.18 -0.15
C THR A 145 -6.32 -0.23 -0.44
N ILE A 146 -6.16 0.75 0.43
CA ILE A 146 -4.95 1.57 0.46
C ILE A 146 -3.84 0.73 1.10
N GLN A 147 -2.76 0.55 0.37
CA GLN A 147 -1.65 -0.27 0.82
C GLN A 147 -0.30 0.41 0.52
N PRO A 148 0.74 0.08 1.29
CA PRO A 148 2.08 0.57 0.99
C PRO A 148 2.50 0.07 -0.40
N TYR A 149 2.95 0.96 -1.23
CA TYR A 149 3.39 0.71 -2.59
C TYR A 149 4.78 1.32 -2.82
N SER A 150 5.67 0.59 -3.44
CA SER A 150 6.97 1.11 -3.85
C SER A 150 6.94 1.45 -5.33
N PRO A 151 6.91 2.73 -5.73
CA PRO A 151 7.02 3.11 -7.15
C PRO A 151 8.29 2.57 -7.80
N ALA A 152 9.42 2.59 -7.08
CA ALA A 152 10.71 2.11 -7.59
C ALA A 152 10.77 0.58 -7.81
N ALA A 153 10.01 -0.20 -7.04
CA ALA A 153 9.91 -1.65 -7.20
C ALA A 153 8.65 -2.06 -8.00
N GLY A 154 7.77 -1.10 -8.33
CA GLY A 154 6.52 -1.33 -9.06
C GLY A 154 5.57 -2.32 -8.39
N THR A 155 5.55 -2.41 -7.06
CA THR A 155 4.75 -3.42 -6.35
C THR A 155 4.28 -2.95 -4.98
N GLY A 156 3.12 -3.48 -4.53
CA GLY A 156 2.66 -3.33 -3.15
C GLY A 156 3.58 -4.07 -2.17
N LEU A 157 3.70 -3.52 -0.98
CA LEU A 157 4.47 -4.07 0.13
C LEU A 157 3.54 -4.59 1.22
N SER A 158 3.91 -5.69 1.86
CA SER A 158 3.21 -6.19 3.03
C SER A 158 3.64 -5.45 4.31
N SER A 159 2.80 -5.48 5.33
CA SER A 159 3.15 -4.96 6.67
C SER A 159 4.44 -5.58 7.21
N HIS A 160 4.71 -6.85 6.85
CA HIS A 160 5.95 -7.51 7.25
C HIS A 160 7.18 -6.91 6.55
N GLU A 161 7.07 -6.53 5.30
CA GLU A 161 8.15 -5.89 4.55
C GLU A 161 8.45 -4.48 5.09
N LEU A 162 7.43 -3.74 5.53
CA LEU A 162 7.60 -2.45 6.20
C LEU A 162 8.20 -2.57 7.61
N ASN A 163 8.02 -3.70 8.28
CA ASN A 163 8.56 -3.95 9.62
C ASN A 163 10.01 -4.48 9.61
N GLN A 164 10.71 -4.43 8.47
CA GLN A 164 12.14 -4.74 8.42
C GLN A 164 12.95 -3.62 9.09
N PRO A 165 14.07 -3.96 9.76
CA PRO A 165 14.96 -2.94 10.33
C PRO A 165 15.40 -1.92 9.28
N GLY A 166 15.32 -0.63 9.60
CA GLY A 166 15.71 0.47 8.73
C GLY A 166 14.68 0.89 7.67
N CYS A 167 13.49 0.28 7.64
CA CYS A 167 12.42 0.74 6.77
C CYS A 167 11.86 2.09 7.18
N TYR A 168 11.68 2.32 8.46
CA TYR A 168 11.27 3.62 8.97
C TYR A 168 12.50 4.46 9.29
N ARG A 169 12.55 5.66 8.73
CA ARG A 169 13.69 6.60 8.85
C ARG A 169 13.16 7.99 9.19
N ASP A 170 13.94 8.72 9.98
CA ASP A 170 13.68 10.12 10.21
C ASP A 170 14.01 10.92 8.94
N VAL A 171 13.01 11.60 8.41
CA VAL A 171 13.13 12.50 7.26
C VAL A 171 12.76 13.91 7.68
N LYS A 172 13.41 14.91 7.07
CA LYS A 172 13.14 16.32 7.32
C LYS A 172 12.37 16.90 6.14
N ASP A 173 11.06 16.88 6.24
CA ASP A 173 10.16 17.37 5.20
C ASP A 173 9.63 18.78 5.49
N THR A 174 9.14 19.46 4.46
CA THR A 174 8.38 20.70 4.60
C THR A 174 6.95 20.32 4.97
N THR A 175 6.46 20.88 6.07
CA THR A 175 5.12 20.64 6.59
C THR A 175 4.31 21.94 6.58
N MET A 176 3.00 21.82 6.59
CA MET A 176 2.09 22.94 6.53
C MET A 176 0.93 22.79 7.51
N VAL A 177 0.56 23.90 8.16
CA VAL A 177 -0.77 24.10 8.72
C VAL A 177 -1.57 24.89 7.68
N ALA A 178 -2.53 24.22 7.05
CA ALA A 178 -3.40 24.79 6.02
C ALA A 178 -4.67 25.38 6.63
N GLN A 179 -5.24 26.39 5.95
CA GLN A 179 -6.45 27.11 6.32
C GLN A 179 -7.62 26.69 5.43
N PHE A 180 -8.59 26.00 6.00
CA PHE A 180 -9.80 25.54 5.31
C PHE A 180 -10.95 26.48 5.60
N LYS A 181 -11.31 27.32 4.62
CA LYS A 181 -12.32 28.38 4.78
C LYS A 181 -13.70 27.78 5.00
N MET A 182 -14.36 28.18 6.09
CA MET A 182 -15.72 27.73 6.43
C MET A 182 -16.74 28.37 5.49
N LYS A 183 -17.74 27.58 5.04
CA LYS A 183 -18.87 28.09 4.24
C LYS A 183 -19.96 28.71 5.12
N HIS A 184 -20.33 28.00 6.19
CA HIS A 184 -21.42 28.36 7.11
C HIS A 184 -20.89 28.34 8.54
N PRO A 185 -20.09 29.36 8.95
CA PRO A 185 -19.53 29.44 10.28
C PRO A 185 -20.61 29.74 11.32
N LYS A 186 -20.33 29.39 12.58
CA LYS A 186 -21.15 29.85 13.70
C LYS A 186 -21.01 31.37 13.86
N PRO A 187 -22.01 32.09 14.37
CA PRO A 187 -22.02 33.56 14.44
C PRO A 187 -20.74 34.14 15.06
N GLU A 188 -20.33 33.62 16.20
CA GLU A 188 -19.14 34.05 16.94
C GLU A 188 -17.82 33.85 16.18
N MET A 189 -17.78 32.89 15.26
CA MET A 189 -16.62 32.65 14.41
C MET A 189 -16.53 33.68 13.26
N ALA A 190 -17.64 34.27 12.85
CA ALA A 190 -17.72 35.18 11.72
C ALA A 190 -17.54 36.67 12.13
N GLU A 191 -17.49 36.97 13.42
CA GLU A 191 -17.39 38.36 13.91
C GLU A 191 -16.04 39.04 13.65
N TRP A 192 -14.98 38.22 13.43
CA TRP A 192 -13.62 38.72 13.27
C TRP A 192 -12.90 38.08 12.08
N GLY A 193 -12.97 38.74 10.93
CA GLY A 193 -12.30 38.26 9.73
C GLY A 193 -12.86 36.97 9.18
N THR A 194 -12.07 36.29 8.35
CA THR A 194 -12.50 35.02 7.72
C THR A 194 -12.30 33.84 8.64
N PRO A 195 -13.32 32.97 8.83
CA PRO A 195 -13.21 31.78 9.67
C PRO A 195 -12.63 30.59 8.92
N TYR A 196 -11.69 29.88 9.57
CA TYR A 196 -11.01 28.71 9.04
C TYR A 196 -10.91 27.57 10.04
N PHE A 197 -10.94 26.33 9.55
CA PHE A 197 -10.36 25.20 10.25
C PHE A 197 -8.86 25.13 9.95
N LEU A 198 -8.04 24.79 10.96
CA LEU A 198 -6.62 24.56 10.77
C LEU A 198 -6.34 23.05 10.77
N ALA A 199 -5.75 22.53 9.70
CA ALA A 199 -5.25 21.18 9.67
C ALA A 199 -3.78 21.12 9.26
N TRP A 200 -3.01 20.27 9.93
CA TRP A 200 -1.58 20.08 9.69
C TRP A 200 -1.32 18.85 8.85
N THR A 201 -0.32 18.94 7.97
CA THR A 201 0.16 17.80 7.19
C THR A 201 1.67 17.80 7.05
N THR A 202 2.26 16.60 7.08
CA THR A 202 3.67 16.34 6.73
C THR A 202 3.86 16.06 5.25
N THR A 203 2.79 15.93 4.49
CA THR A 203 2.77 15.58 3.07
C THR A 203 1.88 16.54 2.29
N PRO A 204 2.30 17.80 2.06
CA PRO A 204 1.51 18.82 1.35
C PRO A 204 0.99 18.35 -0.02
N TRP A 205 1.71 17.46 -0.71
CA TRP A 205 1.31 16.90 -1.99
C TRP A 205 -0.02 16.13 -1.96
N THR A 206 -0.52 15.72 -0.76
CA THR A 206 -1.83 15.06 -0.61
C THR A 206 -3.00 16.04 -0.48
N LEU A 207 -2.73 17.33 -0.19
CA LEU A 207 -3.77 18.35 -0.01
C LEU A 207 -4.71 18.55 -1.21
N PRO A 208 -4.25 18.41 -2.48
CA PRO A 208 -5.15 18.44 -3.63
C PRO A 208 -6.22 17.34 -3.63
N SER A 209 -5.95 16.24 -2.93
CA SER A 209 -6.87 15.08 -2.79
C SER A 209 -7.69 15.12 -1.50
N ASN A 210 -7.69 16.26 -0.78
CA ASN A 210 -8.53 16.45 0.40
C ASN A 210 -10.00 16.40 0.04
N THR A 211 -10.81 15.65 0.81
CA THR A 211 -12.27 15.61 0.67
C THR A 211 -13.03 15.77 1.98
N ALA A 212 -12.35 15.71 3.13
CA ALA A 212 -12.93 15.97 4.44
C ALA A 212 -11.89 16.48 5.45
N LEU A 213 -12.37 16.97 6.58
CA LEU A 213 -11.60 17.21 7.79
C LEU A 213 -12.12 16.29 8.90
N CYS A 214 -11.23 15.70 9.72
CA CYS A 214 -11.62 14.80 10.79
C CYS A 214 -11.28 15.38 12.15
N VAL A 215 -12.26 15.36 13.05
CA VAL A 215 -12.14 15.78 14.46
C VAL A 215 -12.28 14.58 15.41
N GLY A 216 -11.61 14.64 16.56
CA GLY A 216 -11.74 13.61 17.59
C GLY A 216 -13.02 13.82 18.42
N PRO A 217 -13.86 12.79 18.61
CA PRO A 217 -15.14 12.95 19.32
C PRO A 217 -14.98 13.34 20.80
N LYS A 218 -13.82 13.08 21.40
CA LYS A 218 -13.52 13.37 22.82
C LYS A 218 -12.60 14.59 23.00
N ILE A 219 -12.20 15.25 21.91
CA ILE A 219 -11.26 16.37 21.93
C ILE A 219 -12.03 17.68 22.08
N ASP A 220 -11.46 18.60 22.87
CA ASP A 220 -11.94 19.97 23.03
C ASP A 220 -11.28 20.88 21.98
N TYR A 221 -12.07 21.69 21.31
CA TYR A 221 -11.65 22.64 20.30
C TYR A 221 -11.97 24.08 20.73
N VAL A 222 -11.18 25.01 20.22
CA VAL A 222 -11.37 26.45 20.47
C VAL A 222 -11.44 27.21 19.15
N ALA A 223 -12.31 28.21 19.11
CA ALA A 223 -12.29 29.24 18.07
C ALA A 223 -11.48 30.43 18.58
N VAL A 224 -10.50 30.85 17.79
CA VAL A 224 -9.49 31.86 18.17
C VAL A 224 -9.46 32.96 17.14
N GLN A 225 -9.80 34.19 17.54
CA GLN A 225 -9.61 35.41 16.75
C GLN A 225 -8.15 35.80 16.78
N THR A 226 -7.57 36.10 15.61
CA THR A 226 -6.16 36.45 15.45
C THR A 226 -5.88 37.08 14.09
N TYR A 227 -4.61 37.16 13.71
CA TYR A 227 -4.15 37.55 12.40
C TYR A 227 -3.27 36.48 11.76
N ASN A 228 -3.31 36.37 10.44
CA ASN A 228 -2.39 35.51 9.72
C ASN A 228 -0.98 36.15 9.74
N GLY A 229 0.02 35.39 10.17
CA GLY A 229 1.41 35.85 10.30
C GLY A 229 2.09 36.21 8.98
N TYR A 230 1.58 35.71 7.83
CA TYR A 230 2.12 36.00 6.50
C TYR A 230 1.45 37.17 5.83
N SER A 231 0.12 37.27 5.91
CA SER A 231 -0.66 38.31 5.22
C SER A 231 -1.06 39.50 6.09
N GLY A 232 -1.03 39.31 7.42
CA GLY A 232 -1.54 40.31 8.37
C GLY A 232 -3.07 40.46 8.39
N GLU A 233 -3.80 39.57 7.72
CA GLU A 233 -5.26 39.61 7.65
C GLU A 233 -5.91 39.07 8.92
N LYS A 234 -7.04 39.68 9.29
CA LYS A 234 -7.89 39.22 10.39
C LYS A 234 -8.51 37.88 10.05
N MET A 235 -8.49 36.96 11.02
CA MET A 235 -9.06 35.64 10.88
C MET A 235 -9.54 35.06 12.19
N THR A 236 -10.49 34.14 12.12
CA THR A 236 -10.86 33.24 13.23
C THR A 236 -10.47 31.83 12.87
N VAL A 237 -9.73 31.14 13.73
CA VAL A 237 -9.26 29.78 13.45
C VAL A 237 -9.75 28.80 14.50
N VAL A 238 -10.06 27.58 14.06
CA VAL A 238 -10.46 26.46 14.94
C VAL A 238 -9.37 25.41 14.98
N LEU A 239 -8.94 25.04 16.19
CA LEU A 239 -7.97 23.98 16.47
C LEU A 239 -8.25 23.36 17.86
N ALA A 240 -7.58 22.23 18.15
CA ALA A 240 -7.70 21.61 19.47
C ALA A 240 -7.17 22.52 20.59
N LYS A 241 -7.93 22.63 21.68
CA LYS A 241 -7.57 23.47 22.85
C LYS A 241 -6.22 23.08 23.44
N ALA A 242 -5.91 21.77 23.49
CA ALA A 242 -4.64 21.26 24.00
C ALA A 242 -3.42 21.72 23.18
N LEU A 243 -3.60 22.05 21.90
CA LEU A 243 -2.54 22.47 20.99
C LEU A 243 -2.49 23.99 20.77
N LEU A 244 -3.29 24.77 21.52
CA LEU A 244 -3.37 26.22 21.37
C LEU A 244 -1.97 26.87 21.46
N TYR A 245 -1.19 26.56 22.48
CA TYR A 245 0.11 27.17 22.71
C TYR A 245 1.25 26.58 21.85
N THR A 246 0.99 25.57 21.06
CA THR A 246 1.89 25.09 20.00
C THR A 246 1.88 26.04 18.80
N HIS A 247 0.73 26.68 18.57
CA HIS A 247 0.51 27.59 17.45
C HIS A 247 0.49 29.07 17.84
N PHE A 248 0.18 29.38 19.09
CA PHE A 248 0.08 30.74 19.62
C PHE A 248 1.08 30.96 20.76
N ASN A 249 1.78 32.09 20.69
CA ASN A 249 2.73 32.43 21.74
C ASN A 249 1.98 32.88 23.01
N LYS A 250 2.16 32.16 24.13
CA LYS A 250 1.53 32.50 25.39
C LYS A 250 1.76 33.95 25.85
N LYS A 251 2.89 34.57 25.46
CA LYS A 251 3.19 36.00 25.75
C LYS A 251 2.27 36.95 25.01
N ALA A 252 1.59 36.51 23.98
CA ALA A 252 0.62 37.33 23.23
C ALA A 252 -0.80 37.22 23.81
N GLU A 253 -1.04 36.36 24.81
CA GLU A 253 -2.30 36.24 25.51
C GLU A 253 -2.58 37.54 26.29
N GLY A 254 -3.76 38.10 26.11
CA GLY A 254 -4.15 39.35 26.75
C GLY A 254 -3.70 40.63 26.04
N ILE A 255 -2.95 40.57 24.95
CA ILE A 255 -2.70 41.71 24.05
C ILE A 255 -4.00 41.99 23.28
N ALA A 256 -4.43 43.24 23.23
CA ALA A 256 -5.61 43.63 22.47
C ALA A 256 -5.39 43.35 20.98
N LEU A 257 -6.42 42.81 20.30
CA LEU A 257 -6.32 42.50 18.87
C LEU A 257 -6.04 43.77 18.03
N GLU A 258 -6.55 44.92 18.48
CA GLU A 258 -6.43 46.21 17.81
C GLU A 258 -5.00 46.78 17.86
N ASP A 259 -4.16 46.32 18.80
CA ASP A 259 -2.78 46.78 18.96
C ASP A 259 -1.82 46.15 17.94
N TYR A 260 -2.28 45.09 17.19
CA TYR A 260 -1.45 44.41 16.19
C TYR A 260 -1.10 45.31 15.00
N LYS A 261 0.18 45.29 14.65
CA LYS A 261 0.69 45.87 13.40
C LYS A 261 1.33 44.79 12.52
N PRO A 262 1.07 44.80 11.20
CA PRO A 262 1.72 43.85 10.31
C PRO A 262 3.24 43.87 10.47
N GLY A 263 3.82 42.69 10.73
CA GLY A 263 5.25 42.50 11.00
C GLY A 263 5.62 42.33 12.47
N ASP A 264 4.67 42.52 13.39
CA ASP A 264 4.90 42.23 14.81
C ASP A 264 5.20 40.77 15.03
N LYS A 265 6.22 40.48 15.86
CA LYS A 265 6.63 39.09 16.21
C LYS A 265 5.63 38.39 17.14
N LEU A 266 4.89 39.16 17.92
CA LEU A 266 3.85 38.65 18.82
C LEU A 266 2.48 38.97 18.21
N ILE A 267 1.84 37.96 17.69
CA ILE A 267 0.51 38.08 17.08
C ILE A 267 -0.53 37.85 18.19
N PRO A 268 -1.36 38.86 18.51
CA PRO A 268 -2.38 38.71 19.56
C PRO A 268 -3.46 37.71 19.14
N PHE A 269 -4.06 37.08 20.15
CA PHE A 269 -5.15 36.14 19.94
C PHE A 269 -6.15 36.19 21.08
N LYS A 270 -7.40 35.84 20.77
CA LYS A 270 -8.50 35.77 21.75
C LYS A 270 -9.38 34.57 21.48
N ILE A 271 -9.60 33.73 22.51
CA ILE A 271 -10.56 32.63 22.42
C ILE A 271 -11.97 33.21 22.49
N VAL A 272 -12.83 32.84 21.54
CA VAL A 272 -14.22 33.34 21.41
C VAL A 272 -15.25 32.24 21.46
N GLY A 273 -14.84 30.98 21.41
CA GLY A 273 -15.73 29.83 21.55
C GLY A 273 -14.98 28.55 21.93
N GLU A 274 -15.66 27.69 22.65
CA GLU A 274 -15.19 26.35 22.99
C GLU A 274 -16.21 25.30 22.51
N TYR A 275 -15.73 24.21 21.92
CA TYR A 275 -16.56 23.19 21.26
C TYR A 275 -16.02 21.81 21.56
N LYS A 276 -16.90 20.82 21.59
CA LYS A 276 -16.53 19.41 21.49
C LYS A 276 -16.44 18.99 20.02
N GLY A 277 -15.68 17.92 19.70
CA GLY A 277 -15.62 17.40 18.34
C GLY A 277 -16.99 17.23 17.67
N PRO A 278 -17.99 16.61 18.30
CA PRO A 278 -19.33 16.47 17.74
C PRO A 278 -20.03 17.78 17.36
N ASP A 279 -19.72 18.91 18.03
CA ASP A 279 -20.31 20.21 17.71
C ASP A 279 -19.83 20.80 16.38
N LEU A 280 -18.72 20.27 15.85
CA LEU A 280 -18.11 20.69 14.60
C LEU A 280 -18.46 19.76 13.44
N VAL A 281 -18.94 18.53 13.71
CA VAL A 281 -19.27 17.54 12.69
C VAL A 281 -20.41 18.05 11.79
N GLY A 282 -20.23 17.89 10.48
CA GLY A 282 -21.18 18.37 9.46
C GLY A 282 -20.93 19.80 9.00
N MET A 283 -20.08 20.59 9.68
CA MET A 283 -19.71 21.93 9.20
C MET A 283 -18.96 21.81 7.86
N GLU A 284 -19.32 22.68 6.92
CA GLU A 284 -18.76 22.67 5.55
C GLU A 284 -17.66 23.71 5.37
N TYR A 285 -16.74 23.42 4.45
CA TYR A 285 -15.67 24.32 4.07
C TYR A 285 -15.50 24.36 2.53
N GLU A 286 -14.84 25.38 2.01
CA GLU A 286 -14.51 25.50 0.59
C GLU A 286 -13.37 24.53 0.25
N GLN A 287 -13.43 23.89 -0.93
CA GLN A 287 -12.34 23.04 -1.40
C GLN A 287 -11.02 23.82 -1.38
N LEU A 288 -10.00 23.27 -0.72
CA LEU A 288 -8.74 23.96 -0.50
C LEU A 288 -7.97 24.20 -1.80
N ILE A 289 -7.81 23.17 -2.61
CA ILE A 289 -7.12 23.21 -3.91
C ILE A 289 -8.10 22.67 -4.98
N PRO A 290 -8.83 23.53 -5.68
CA PRO A 290 -9.92 23.12 -6.56
C PRO A 290 -9.41 22.71 -7.96
N TRP A 291 -8.42 21.83 -8.02
CA TRP A 291 -7.90 21.30 -9.28
C TRP A 291 -8.84 20.29 -9.92
N VAL A 292 -9.39 19.39 -9.08
CA VAL A 292 -10.28 18.31 -9.51
C VAL A 292 -11.45 18.21 -8.56
N LYS A 293 -12.67 18.08 -9.09
CA LYS A 293 -13.87 17.79 -8.29
C LYS A 293 -13.95 16.29 -7.99
N PRO A 294 -14.35 15.92 -6.77
CA PRO A 294 -14.62 14.51 -6.45
C PRO A 294 -15.81 13.99 -7.26
N ILE A 295 -15.85 12.68 -7.45
CA ILE A 295 -16.91 11.98 -8.17
C ILE A 295 -17.53 10.88 -7.30
N ASP A 296 -18.80 10.60 -7.55
CA ASP A 296 -19.47 9.39 -7.11
C ASP A 296 -19.40 8.36 -8.23
N VAL A 297 -18.94 7.16 -7.93
CA VAL A 297 -18.80 6.05 -8.88
C VAL A 297 -19.84 4.98 -8.52
N ALA A 298 -20.70 4.62 -9.47
CA ALA A 298 -21.69 3.57 -9.32
C ALA A 298 -21.06 2.17 -9.53
N GLU A 299 -21.82 1.12 -9.17
CA GLU A 299 -21.37 -0.27 -9.33
C GLU A 299 -21.12 -0.67 -10.78
N ASP A 300 -21.82 -0.05 -11.73
CA ASP A 300 -21.65 -0.25 -13.18
C ASP A 300 -20.48 0.54 -13.77
N GLY A 301 -19.72 1.26 -12.94
CA GLY A 301 -18.58 2.07 -13.35
C GLY A 301 -18.95 3.47 -13.88
N SER A 302 -20.25 3.81 -13.99
CA SER A 302 -20.66 5.17 -14.29
C SER A 302 -20.29 6.12 -13.16
N TRP A 303 -20.06 7.39 -13.48
CA TRP A 303 -19.66 8.39 -12.50
C TRP A 303 -20.40 9.72 -12.68
N THR A 304 -20.52 10.46 -11.60
CA THR A 304 -21.08 11.82 -11.60
C THR A 304 -20.29 12.72 -10.65
N PRO A 305 -20.15 14.04 -10.94
CA PRO A 305 -19.58 14.98 -9.96
C PRO A 305 -20.32 14.91 -8.63
N SER A 306 -19.58 14.92 -7.53
CA SER A 306 -20.12 14.77 -6.18
C SER A 306 -19.98 16.06 -5.36
N ASP A 307 -21.05 16.46 -4.66
CA ASP A 307 -21.07 17.57 -3.72
C ASP A 307 -21.04 17.09 -2.25
N ARG A 308 -20.84 15.79 -2.02
CA ARG A 308 -20.86 15.19 -0.66
C ARG A 308 -19.56 15.39 0.13
N GLY A 309 -18.53 15.95 -0.49
CA GLY A 309 -17.24 16.24 0.15
C GLY A 309 -17.22 17.52 0.99
N PHE A 310 -16.01 17.89 1.42
CA PHE A 310 -15.63 19.15 2.02
C PHE A 310 -16.42 19.53 3.29
N ARG A 311 -16.55 18.54 4.18
CA ARG A 311 -17.18 18.72 5.49
C ARG A 311 -16.37 18.07 6.60
N VAL A 312 -16.65 18.47 7.84
CA VAL A 312 -16.04 17.91 9.05
C VAL A 312 -16.71 16.58 9.39
N ILE A 313 -15.90 15.55 9.61
CA ILE A 313 -16.33 14.21 10.06
C ILE A 313 -15.68 13.86 11.40
N SER A 314 -16.06 12.74 12.02
CA SER A 314 -15.53 12.28 13.29
C SER A 314 -14.70 11.01 13.13
N GLY A 315 -13.57 10.90 13.88
CA GLY A 315 -12.74 9.71 13.93
C GLY A 315 -11.98 9.57 15.24
N ASP A 316 -11.98 8.37 15.80
CA ASP A 316 -11.36 8.08 17.11
C ASP A 316 -9.81 8.08 17.08
N TYR A 317 -9.19 8.09 15.90
CA TYR A 317 -7.74 8.07 15.74
C TYR A 317 -7.09 9.45 15.81
N VAL A 318 -7.89 10.53 15.83
CA VAL A 318 -7.37 11.89 15.97
C VAL A 318 -6.75 12.07 17.34
N THR A 319 -5.51 12.59 17.38
CA THR A 319 -4.75 12.83 18.61
C THR A 319 -4.47 14.32 18.82
N THR A 320 -3.96 14.65 20.01
CA THR A 320 -3.47 15.99 20.36
C THR A 320 -1.99 15.97 20.75
N GLU A 321 -1.25 14.99 20.26
CA GLU A 321 0.20 14.87 20.50
C GLU A 321 0.98 15.88 19.67
N ASP A 322 0.55 16.07 18.42
CA ASP A 322 1.11 17.05 17.48
C ASP A 322 0.03 17.60 16.53
N GLY A 323 0.43 18.47 15.59
CA GLY A 323 -0.47 19.06 14.60
C GLY A 323 -1.42 20.10 15.19
N THR A 324 -2.69 20.05 14.78
CA THR A 324 -3.75 20.97 15.17
C THR A 324 -4.94 20.30 15.87
N GLY A 325 -4.92 18.96 15.98
CA GLY A 325 -6.07 18.16 16.45
C GLY A 325 -7.23 18.07 15.46
N ILE A 326 -7.04 18.58 14.24
CA ILE A 326 -7.90 18.37 13.07
C ILE A 326 -7.05 17.75 11.97
N VAL A 327 -7.47 16.59 11.48
CA VAL A 327 -6.75 15.85 10.44
C VAL A 327 -7.39 16.12 9.09
N HIS A 328 -6.57 16.49 8.09
CA HIS A 328 -7.04 16.53 6.72
C HIS A 328 -7.18 15.11 6.16
N ILE A 329 -8.25 14.84 5.44
CA ILE A 329 -8.60 13.51 4.94
C ILE A 329 -8.39 13.46 3.43
N ALA A 330 -7.45 12.60 3.00
CA ALA A 330 -7.19 12.26 1.61
C ALA A 330 -7.40 10.74 1.41
N PRO A 331 -8.64 10.28 1.16
CA PRO A 331 -9.00 8.85 1.21
C PRO A 331 -8.29 7.98 0.17
N THR A 332 -7.66 8.58 -0.83
CA THR A 332 -6.87 7.87 -1.85
C THR A 332 -5.43 7.57 -1.41
N PHE A 333 -4.95 8.20 -0.31
CA PHE A 333 -3.55 8.08 0.13
C PHE A 333 -3.39 7.71 1.61
N GLY A 334 -4.48 7.62 2.37
CA GLY A 334 -4.48 7.18 3.78
C GLY A 334 -5.46 6.04 4.02
N ALA A 335 -5.03 4.97 4.67
CA ALA A 335 -5.90 3.83 4.98
C ALA A 335 -6.97 4.19 6.02
N ASP A 336 -6.58 4.90 7.07
CA ASP A 336 -7.49 5.41 8.09
C ASP A 336 -8.42 6.47 7.50
N ASP A 337 -7.91 7.34 6.63
CA ASP A 337 -8.68 8.33 5.89
C ASP A 337 -9.78 7.68 5.03
N ALA A 338 -9.42 6.62 4.29
CA ALA A 338 -10.37 5.88 3.48
C ALA A 338 -11.46 5.21 4.32
N PHE A 339 -11.09 4.70 5.49
CA PHE A 339 -12.03 4.06 6.41
C PHE A 339 -13.05 5.06 6.97
N VAL A 340 -12.60 6.17 7.54
CA VAL A 340 -13.51 7.18 8.14
C VAL A 340 -14.32 7.93 7.10
N ALA A 341 -13.73 8.21 5.93
CA ALA A 341 -14.45 8.85 4.83
C ALA A 341 -15.60 7.96 4.32
N ARG A 342 -15.34 6.66 4.11
CA ARG A 342 -16.37 5.70 3.71
C ARG A 342 -17.48 5.59 4.75
N ALA A 343 -17.14 5.50 6.03
CA ALA A 343 -18.13 5.43 7.12
C ALA A 343 -19.02 6.69 7.19
N ALA A 344 -18.48 7.85 6.80
CA ALA A 344 -19.19 9.12 6.78
C ALA A 344 -19.85 9.44 5.41
N GLY A 345 -19.75 8.55 4.42
CA GLY A 345 -20.30 8.75 3.07
C GLY A 345 -19.59 9.85 2.28
N ILE A 346 -18.32 10.12 2.58
CA ILE A 346 -17.48 11.08 1.87
C ILE A 346 -16.83 10.40 0.65
N PRO A 347 -16.91 11.00 -0.56
CA PRO A 347 -16.26 10.44 -1.73
C PRO A 347 -14.73 10.56 -1.64
N SER A 348 -14.03 9.57 -2.18
CA SER A 348 -12.60 9.70 -2.47
C SER A 348 -12.41 10.57 -3.72
N LEU A 349 -11.30 11.30 -3.79
CA LEU A 349 -11.01 12.08 -4.99
C LEU A 349 -10.30 11.19 -6.01
N PHE A 350 -11.06 10.69 -6.96
CA PHE A 350 -10.58 9.90 -8.09
C PHE A 350 -10.61 10.70 -9.39
N MET A 351 -9.73 10.33 -10.31
CA MET A 351 -9.74 10.72 -11.71
C MET A 351 -10.14 9.53 -12.58
N ILE A 352 -10.65 9.79 -13.76
CA ILE A 352 -10.96 8.77 -14.77
C ILE A 352 -9.91 8.85 -15.88
N ASN A 353 -9.19 7.77 -16.13
CA ASN A 353 -8.23 7.70 -17.24
C ASN A 353 -8.92 7.37 -18.58
N LYS A 354 -8.18 7.44 -19.69
CA LYS A 354 -8.69 7.12 -21.04
C LYS A 354 -9.24 5.70 -21.21
N LYS A 355 -8.97 4.80 -20.27
CA LYS A 355 -9.51 3.43 -20.25
C LYS A 355 -10.82 3.32 -19.45
N GLY A 356 -11.34 4.43 -18.92
CA GLY A 356 -12.50 4.44 -18.04
C GLY A 356 -12.21 3.95 -16.61
N GLU A 357 -10.96 3.78 -16.23
CA GLU A 357 -10.58 3.29 -14.90
C GLU A 357 -10.46 4.45 -13.91
N THR A 358 -10.94 4.23 -12.68
CA THR A 358 -10.73 5.15 -11.56
C THR A 358 -9.30 5.08 -11.06
N ARG A 359 -8.64 6.23 -10.91
CA ARG A 359 -7.27 6.37 -10.41
C ARG A 359 -7.18 7.52 -9.41
N PRO A 360 -6.29 7.47 -8.40
CA PRO A 360 -5.97 8.66 -7.62
C PRO A 360 -5.30 9.71 -8.52
N MET A 361 -5.11 10.92 -8.02
CA MET A 361 -4.44 11.99 -8.78
C MET A 361 -2.99 11.66 -9.17
N VAL A 362 -2.37 10.73 -8.49
CA VAL A 362 -0.98 10.29 -8.70
C VAL A 362 -0.98 8.92 -9.36
N ASP A 363 -0.13 8.71 -10.35
CA ASP A 363 0.03 7.42 -11.02
C ASP A 363 0.95 6.45 -10.22
N LEU A 364 1.10 5.23 -10.72
CA LEU A 364 1.93 4.19 -10.07
C LEU A 364 3.44 4.52 -10.08
N THR A 365 3.89 5.48 -10.87
CA THR A 365 5.28 5.94 -10.85
C THR A 365 5.52 7.02 -9.81
N GLY A 366 4.48 7.62 -9.26
CA GLY A 366 4.53 8.66 -8.24
C GLY A 366 4.50 10.08 -8.80
N LYS A 367 3.92 10.30 -9.98
CA LYS A 367 3.69 11.63 -10.55
C LYS A 367 2.20 11.93 -10.71
N PHE A 368 1.83 13.19 -10.70
CA PHE A 368 0.48 13.62 -11.05
C PHE A 368 0.18 13.28 -12.51
N PHE A 369 -1.04 12.76 -12.78
CA PHE A 369 -1.49 12.46 -14.14
C PHE A 369 -1.41 13.68 -15.06
N LEU A 370 -1.02 13.43 -16.31
CA LEU A 370 -1.18 14.43 -17.37
C LEU A 370 -2.66 14.55 -17.75
N ILE A 371 -3.10 15.75 -18.11
CA ILE A 371 -4.50 15.98 -18.53
C ILE A 371 -4.84 15.15 -19.76
N ASP A 372 -3.89 14.94 -20.65
CA ASP A 372 -4.06 14.16 -21.86
C ASP A 372 -4.09 12.63 -21.63
N GLU A 373 -3.78 12.14 -20.42
CA GLU A 373 -3.93 10.75 -19.99
C GLU A 373 -5.35 10.46 -19.45
N LEU A 374 -6.17 11.51 -19.23
CA LEU A 374 -7.49 11.43 -18.63
C LEU A 374 -8.59 11.35 -19.70
N ASP A 375 -9.77 10.86 -19.27
CA ASP A 375 -10.99 10.84 -20.09
C ASP A 375 -11.46 12.27 -20.40
N GLU A 376 -11.87 12.52 -21.64
CA GLU A 376 -12.22 13.88 -22.09
C GLU A 376 -13.50 14.43 -21.42
N GLU A 377 -14.49 13.57 -21.15
CA GLU A 377 -15.73 13.98 -20.50
C GLU A 377 -15.46 14.30 -19.03
N PHE A 378 -14.63 13.48 -18.38
CA PHE A 378 -14.17 13.74 -17.02
C PHE A 378 -13.41 15.07 -16.93
N VAL A 379 -12.48 15.32 -17.84
CA VAL A 379 -11.72 16.60 -17.86
C VAL A 379 -12.65 17.79 -17.96
N LYS A 380 -13.62 17.76 -18.88
CA LYS A 380 -14.61 18.84 -19.06
C LYS A 380 -15.48 19.09 -17.83
N ALA A 381 -15.88 18.00 -17.14
CA ALA A 381 -16.82 18.09 -16.01
C ALA A 381 -16.15 18.36 -14.66
N CYS A 382 -14.94 17.85 -14.44
CA CYS A 382 -14.34 17.76 -13.11
C CYS A 382 -12.96 18.43 -12.99
N VAL A 383 -12.20 18.66 -14.07
CA VAL A 383 -10.84 19.18 -13.99
C VAL A 383 -10.79 20.68 -14.28
N ASN A 384 -10.24 21.45 -13.36
CA ASN A 384 -9.88 22.83 -13.63
C ASN A 384 -8.49 22.88 -14.29
N ALA A 385 -8.47 22.77 -15.63
CA ALA A 385 -7.24 22.69 -16.41
C ALA A 385 -6.31 23.90 -16.20
N ASP A 386 -6.85 25.10 -16.01
CA ASP A 386 -6.05 26.32 -15.81
C ASP A 386 -5.27 26.30 -14.50
N LEU A 387 -5.82 25.70 -13.44
CA LEU A 387 -5.15 25.57 -12.14
C LEU A 387 -4.26 24.34 -12.07
N TYR A 388 -4.60 23.26 -12.78
CA TYR A 388 -3.89 21.99 -12.70
C TYR A 388 -2.70 21.88 -13.67
N LYS A 389 -2.72 22.59 -14.80
CA LYS A 389 -1.72 22.48 -15.89
C LYS A 389 -0.27 22.62 -15.46
N ASP A 390 0.01 23.47 -14.45
CA ASP A 390 1.37 23.72 -13.98
C ASP A 390 1.91 22.61 -13.05
N TYR A 391 1.03 21.71 -12.61
CA TYR A 391 1.34 20.62 -11.67
C TYR A 391 1.25 19.22 -12.30
N GLN A 392 0.57 19.08 -13.43
CA GLN A 392 0.50 17.80 -14.14
C GLN A 392 1.90 17.26 -14.47
N GLY A 393 2.10 15.97 -14.33
CA GLY A 393 3.38 15.30 -14.60
C GLY A 393 4.48 15.53 -13.56
N LYS A 394 4.26 16.32 -12.51
CA LYS A 394 5.24 16.53 -11.44
C LYS A 394 5.27 15.33 -10.49
N TRP A 395 6.48 14.98 -10.06
CA TRP A 395 6.74 13.90 -9.11
C TRP A 395 6.39 14.34 -7.68
N VAL A 396 5.63 13.55 -6.94
CA VAL A 396 5.23 13.87 -5.56
C VAL A 396 6.38 13.77 -4.56
N LYS A 397 7.43 13.03 -4.92
CA LYS A 397 8.71 13.02 -4.20
C LYS A 397 9.87 12.99 -5.20
N ASN A 398 10.91 13.76 -4.96
CA ASN A 398 12.12 13.78 -5.81
C ASN A 398 12.74 12.39 -5.95
N ALA A 399 12.61 11.53 -4.94
CA ALA A 399 13.08 10.15 -4.98
C ALA A 399 12.48 9.30 -6.10
N TYR A 400 11.32 9.68 -6.65
CA TYR A 400 10.67 8.95 -7.75
C TYR A 400 11.10 9.47 -9.11
N ASP A 401 11.62 10.69 -9.18
CA ASP A 401 12.07 11.30 -10.44
C ASP A 401 13.35 10.61 -10.95
N PRO A 402 13.35 10.08 -12.19
CA PRO A 402 14.50 9.44 -12.79
C PRO A 402 15.74 10.34 -12.90
N GLN A 403 15.58 11.68 -12.95
CA GLN A 403 16.71 12.61 -13.02
C GLN A 403 17.71 12.45 -11.84
N PHE A 404 17.24 11.96 -10.68
CA PHE A 404 18.08 11.68 -9.51
C PHE A 404 18.60 10.24 -9.47
N THR A 405 18.56 9.52 -10.60
CA THR A 405 19.15 8.19 -10.73
C THR A 405 20.26 8.24 -11.77
N VAL A 406 21.52 8.19 -11.32
CA VAL A 406 22.70 8.23 -12.17
C VAL A 406 23.34 6.85 -12.23
N ASP A 407 23.56 6.30 -13.41
CA ASP A 407 24.14 4.97 -13.63
C ASP A 407 23.42 3.86 -12.82
N GLY A 408 22.08 3.95 -12.73
CA GLY A 408 21.24 3.01 -11.99
C GLY A 408 21.34 3.13 -10.47
N LYS A 409 21.99 4.19 -9.94
CA LYS A 409 22.09 4.48 -8.51
C LYS A 409 21.32 5.74 -8.18
N TYR A 410 20.52 5.67 -7.10
CA TYR A 410 19.81 6.82 -6.56
C TYR A 410 20.77 7.79 -5.87
N ASP A 411 20.77 9.05 -6.32
CA ASP A 411 21.49 10.15 -5.68
C ASP A 411 20.58 10.85 -4.66
N GLU A 412 20.58 10.34 -3.44
CA GLU A 412 19.76 10.86 -2.35
C GLU A 412 20.15 12.29 -1.98
N GLN A 413 21.44 12.65 -2.05
CA GLN A 413 21.90 13.98 -1.70
C GLN A 413 21.39 15.03 -2.71
N ALA A 414 21.48 14.74 -4.00
CA ALA A 414 20.96 15.62 -5.03
C ALA A 414 19.43 15.76 -4.92
N ALA A 415 18.71 14.67 -4.67
CA ALA A 415 17.26 14.67 -4.51
C ALA A 415 16.80 15.47 -3.27
N GLN A 416 17.54 15.39 -2.15
CA GLN A 416 17.22 16.17 -0.94
C GLN A 416 17.59 17.66 -1.07
N ALA A 417 18.61 17.99 -1.86
CA ALA A 417 19.01 19.37 -2.09
C ALA A 417 18.10 20.12 -3.08
N ALA A 418 17.42 19.40 -3.96
CA ALA A 418 16.50 19.97 -4.93
C ALA A 418 15.19 20.42 -4.29
N GLU A 419 14.57 21.45 -4.89
CA GLU A 419 13.24 21.89 -4.48
C GLU A 419 12.22 20.76 -4.69
N SER A 420 11.44 20.46 -3.65
CA SER A 420 10.43 19.42 -3.69
C SER A 420 9.06 20.01 -4.05
N LEU A 421 8.17 19.16 -4.60
CA LEU A 421 6.78 19.56 -4.85
C LEU A 421 6.07 20.04 -3.57
N ASP A 422 6.41 19.49 -2.40
CA ASP A 422 5.86 19.95 -1.12
C ASP A 422 6.20 21.43 -0.85
N ILE A 423 7.42 21.87 -1.17
CA ILE A 423 7.83 23.27 -1.03
C ILE A 423 7.04 24.14 -2.02
N GLU A 424 6.96 23.73 -3.27
CA GLU A 424 6.25 24.45 -4.33
C GLU A 424 4.77 24.64 -3.97
N LEU A 425 4.09 23.59 -3.52
CA LEU A 425 2.70 23.65 -3.06
C LEU A 425 2.53 24.55 -1.83
N CYS A 426 3.45 24.48 -0.87
CA CYS A 426 3.44 25.37 0.28
C CYS A 426 3.56 26.84 -0.13
N MET A 427 4.41 27.13 -1.11
CA MET A 427 4.59 28.53 -1.61
C MET A 427 3.38 28.99 -2.41
N MET A 428 2.79 28.14 -3.25
CA MET A 428 1.53 28.42 -3.95
C MET A 428 0.41 28.77 -2.95
N MET A 429 0.22 27.93 -1.93
CA MET A 429 -0.81 28.12 -0.93
C MET A 429 -0.58 29.37 -0.06
N LYS A 430 0.70 29.67 0.24
CA LYS A 430 1.05 30.93 0.90
C LYS A 430 0.66 32.13 0.06
N ALA A 431 0.94 32.12 -1.24
CA ALA A 431 0.54 33.17 -2.17
C ALA A 431 -0.99 33.29 -2.29
N ALA A 432 -1.71 32.13 -2.25
CA ALA A 432 -3.17 32.06 -2.23
C ALA A 432 -3.80 32.40 -0.86
N ARG A 433 -3.00 32.75 0.16
CA ARG A 433 -3.44 33.03 1.54
C ARG A 433 -4.16 31.88 2.23
N GLN A 434 -3.74 30.66 1.91
CA GLN A 434 -4.29 29.41 2.46
C GLN A 434 -3.33 28.73 3.45
N ALA A 435 -2.17 29.34 3.73
CA ALA A 435 -1.18 28.85 4.67
C ALA A 435 -1.24 29.63 5.99
N PHE A 436 -1.37 28.92 7.11
CA PHE A 436 -1.24 29.48 8.44
C PHE A 436 0.21 29.42 8.94
N LYS A 437 0.88 28.27 8.74
CA LYS A 437 2.28 28.06 9.13
C LYS A 437 2.95 27.07 8.20
N ILE A 438 4.19 27.36 7.80
CA ILE A 438 5.05 26.47 7.01
C ILE A 438 6.35 26.30 7.77
N GLU A 439 6.78 25.06 8.03
CA GLU A 439 8.01 24.77 8.75
C GLU A 439 8.66 23.48 8.28
N LYS A 440 9.94 23.31 8.59
CA LYS A 440 10.63 22.02 8.43
C LYS A 440 10.40 21.18 9.68
N HIS A 441 9.93 19.97 9.50
CA HIS A 441 9.66 19.03 10.58
C HIS A 441 10.37 17.70 10.32
N VAL A 442 10.93 17.11 11.38
CA VAL A 442 11.53 15.77 11.32
C VAL A 442 10.46 14.78 11.76
N HIS A 443 10.15 13.84 10.89
CA HIS A 443 9.19 12.78 11.20
C HIS A 443 9.65 11.44 10.64
N ASN A 444 9.08 10.38 11.15
CA ASN A 444 9.39 9.01 10.74
C ASN A 444 8.61 8.66 9.47
N TYR A 445 9.30 8.24 8.39
CA TYR A 445 8.69 7.92 7.10
C TYR A 445 9.11 6.53 6.60
N PRO A 446 8.18 5.71 6.05
CA PRO A 446 8.48 4.38 5.57
C PRO A 446 9.24 4.40 4.24
N HIS A 447 10.27 3.56 4.12
CA HIS A 447 11.05 3.32 2.93
C HIS A 447 11.00 1.84 2.55
N CYS A 448 11.10 1.57 1.26
CA CYS A 448 11.16 0.20 0.76
C CYS A 448 12.52 -0.42 1.15
N TRP A 449 12.47 -1.53 1.86
CA TRP A 449 13.65 -2.22 2.38
C TRP A 449 14.65 -2.71 1.31
N ARG A 450 14.26 -2.70 0.03
CA ARG A 450 15.09 -3.15 -1.10
C ARG A 450 15.59 -2.03 -1.98
N THR A 451 14.79 -1.00 -2.17
CA THR A 451 15.13 0.12 -3.08
C THR A 451 15.63 1.34 -2.33
N ASP A 452 15.53 1.33 -0.99
CA ASP A 452 15.84 2.45 -0.10
C ASP A 452 15.08 3.76 -0.41
N LYS A 453 14.09 3.70 -1.31
CA LYS A 453 13.25 4.85 -1.68
C LYS A 453 11.98 4.90 -0.82
N PRO A 454 11.41 6.10 -0.62
CA PRO A 454 10.16 6.27 0.13
C PRO A 454 9.03 5.42 -0.43
N VAL A 455 8.09 5.05 0.43
CA VAL A 455 6.88 4.32 0.08
C VAL A 455 5.74 5.30 -0.18
N LEU A 456 4.89 4.97 -1.13
CA LEU A 456 3.63 5.66 -1.42
C LEU A 456 2.48 4.79 -0.91
N TYR A 457 1.56 5.34 -0.11
CA TYR A 457 0.30 4.65 0.17
C TYR A 457 -0.63 4.84 -1.03
N TYR A 458 -1.09 3.72 -1.60
CA TYR A 458 -1.77 3.73 -2.90
C TYR A 458 -2.95 2.76 -2.93
N PRO A 459 -4.08 3.15 -3.54
CA PRO A 459 -5.21 2.27 -3.73
C PRO A 459 -4.91 1.23 -4.82
N LEU A 460 -4.89 -0.02 -4.44
CA LEU A 460 -4.68 -1.12 -5.37
C LEU A 460 -5.81 -2.14 -5.25
N ASP A 461 -6.35 -2.54 -6.39
CA ASP A 461 -7.17 -3.73 -6.49
C ASP A 461 -6.35 -4.96 -6.14
N SER A 462 -6.89 -5.80 -5.30
CA SER A 462 -6.17 -6.96 -4.79
C SER A 462 -7.12 -8.12 -4.51
N TRP A 463 -6.59 -9.33 -4.55
CA TRP A 463 -7.26 -10.51 -4.05
C TRP A 463 -6.93 -10.73 -2.58
N PHE A 464 -7.96 -10.99 -1.79
CA PHE A 464 -7.86 -11.15 -0.34
C PHE A 464 -8.38 -12.50 0.10
N ILE A 465 -7.72 -13.08 1.13
CA ILE A 465 -8.33 -14.12 1.94
C ILE A 465 -8.95 -13.47 3.16
N ARG A 466 -10.25 -13.71 3.39
CA ARG A 466 -11.00 -13.23 4.57
C ARG A 466 -10.54 -13.94 5.84
N SER A 467 -9.30 -13.69 6.25
CA SER A 467 -8.71 -14.26 7.47
C SER A 467 -9.40 -13.76 8.73
N THR A 468 -10.04 -12.61 8.69
CA THR A 468 -10.88 -12.08 9.79
C THR A 468 -12.06 -12.98 10.13
N ALA A 469 -12.56 -13.78 9.19
CA ALA A 469 -13.62 -14.76 9.45
C ALA A 469 -13.25 -15.82 10.50
N CYS A 470 -11.95 -16.06 10.72
CA CYS A 470 -11.44 -17.00 11.70
C CYS A 470 -10.75 -16.32 12.90
N LYS A 471 -10.77 -14.99 12.98
CA LYS A 471 -10.02 -14.19 13.94
C LYS A 471 -10.28 -14.61 15.39
N GLU A 472 -11.51 -14.61 15.82
CA GLU A 472 -11.90 -14.93 17.20
C GLU A 472 -11.44 -16.35 17.57
N ARG A 473 -11.65 -17.31 16.67
CA ARG A 473 -11.22 -18.70 16.90
C ARG A 473 -9.69 -18.82 16.98
N MET A 474 -8.94 -18.05 16.18
CA MET A 474 -7.48 -18.04 16.26
C MET A 474 -6.98 -17.44 17.57
N ILE A 475 -7.61 -16.36 18.07
CA ILE A 475 -7.31 -15.76 19.36
C ILE A 475 -7.54 -16.78 20.49
N GLU A 476 -8.67 -17.47 20.46
CA GLU A 476 -9.02 -18.49 21.44
C GLU A 476 -7.98 -19.64 21.43
N LEU A 477 -7.66 -20.18 20.25
CA LEU A 477 -6.68 -21.26 20.09
C LEU A 477 -5.27 -20.82 20.49
N ASN A 478 -4.88 -19.57 20.26
CA ASN A 478 -3.59 -19.04 20.68
C ASN A 478 -3.37 -19.17 22.18
N LYS A 479 -4.42 -19.03 22.98
CA LYS A 479 -4.36 -19.17 24.46
C LYS A 479 -4.07 -20.60 24.91
N THR A 480 -4.30 -21.61 24.06
CA THR A 480 -4.05 -23.01 24.36
C THR A 480 -2.61 -23.45 24.05
N ILE A 481 -1.81 -22.62 23.38
CA ILE A 481 -0.45 -22.92 22.98
C ILE A 481 0.51 -22.67 24.15
N ASN A 482 1.36 -23.66 24.44
CA ASN A 482 2.44 -23.51 25.44
C ASN A 482 3.62 -22.72 24.84
N TRP A 483 3.49 -21.41 24.79
CA TRP A 483 4.50 -20.51 24.26
C TRP A 483 5.77 -20.46 25.13
N LYS A 484 6.94 -20.47 24.48
CA LYS A 484 8.25 -20.28 25.12
C LYS A 484 9.06 -19.23 24.37
N PRO A 485 9.23 -18.02 24.89
CA PRO A 485 8.65 -17.48 26.14
C PRO A 485 7.15 -17.20 26.00
N GLU A 486 6.42 -17.19 27.11
CA GLU A 486 4.98 -16.94 27.15
C GLU A 486 4.60 -15.57 26.56
N SER A 487 5.46 -14.56 26.74
CA SER A 487 5.31 -13.22 26.17
C SER A 487 5.20 -13.20 24.61
N THR A 488 5.60 -14.25 23.93
CA THR A 488 5.38 -14.37 22.48
C THR A 488 3.89 -14.49 22.15
N GLY A 489 3.18 -15.34 22.89
CA GLY A 489 1.76 -15.59 22.70
C GLY A 489 0.84 -14.49 23.20
N THR A 490 1.14 -13.91 24.38
CA THR A 490 0.35 -12.84 24.98
C THR A 490 0.73 -11.44 24.46
N GLY A 491 1.97 -11.28 23.99
CA GLY A 491 2.48 -10.02 23.46
C GLY A 491 2.34 -9.92 21.94
N ARG A 492 3.48 -10.00 21.22
CA ARG A 492 3.55 -9.70 19.78
C ARG A 492 2.59 -10.52 18.92
N PHE A 493 2.51 -11.82 19.14
CA PHE A 493 1.64 -12.68 18.33
C PHE A 493 0.16 -12.50 18.69
N GLY A 494 -0.17 -12.43 19.97
CA GLY A 494 -1.53 -12.17 20.44
C GLY A 494 -2.06 -10.83 19.93
N LYS A 495 -1.28 -9.75 20.08
CA LYS A 495 -1.64 -8.44 19.55
C LYS A 495 -1.80 -8.43 18.03
N TRP A 496 -0.96 -9.19 17.30
CA TRP A 496 -1.12 -9.34 15.86
C TRP A 496 -2.45 -10.03 15.50
N LEU A 497 -2.88 -11.06 16.25
CA LEU A 497 -4.18 -11.70 16.05
C LEU A 497 -5.34 -10.75 16.39
N GLU A 498 -5.24 -9.99 17.48
CA GLU A 498 -6.24 -8.99 17.90
C GLU A 498 -6.46 -7.90 16.84
N ASN A 499 -5.39 -7.56 16.09
CA ASN A 499 -5.40 -6.59 15.00
C ASN A 499 -5.38 -7.25 13.62
N LEU A 500 -5.84 -8.50 13.51
CA LEU A 500 -5.83 -9.24 12.25
C LEU A 500 -6.73 -8.58 11.22
N ASN A 501 -6.16 -8.30 10.06
CA ASN A 501 -6.87 -7.88 8.85
C ASN A 501 -6.90 -9.02 7.82
N ASP A 502 -7.73 -8.88 6.80
CA ASP A 502 -7.78 -9.82 5.69
C ASP A 502 -6.44 -9.86 4.96
N TRP A 503 -6.04 -11.06 4.54
CA TRP A 503 -4.73 -11.28 3.94
C TRP A 503 -4.73 -10.89 2.47
N ASN A 504 -4.03 -9.82 2.12
CA ASN A 504 -3.79 -9.41 0.74
C ASN A 504 -2.78 -10.37 0.08
N LEU A 505 -3.23 -11.09 -0.96
CA LEU A 505 -2.42 -12.03 -1.73
C LEU A 505 -1.72 -11.38 -2.93
N SER A 506 -2.34 -10.35 -3.52
CA SER A 506 -1.88 -9.80 -4.79
C SER A 506 -0.51 -9.13 -4.67
N ARG A 507 0.34 -9.42 -5.64
CA ARG A 507 1.60 -8.73 -5.89
C ARG A 507 1.76 -8.57 -7.39
N SER A 508 2.08 -7.35 -7.83
CA SER A 508 2.37 -7.07 -9.23
C SER A 508 3.77 -7.57 -9.57
N ARG A 509 3.90 -8.87 -9.81
CA ARG A 509 5.17 -9.55 -10.11
C ARG A 509 5.04 -10.46 -11.31
N TYR A 510 6.13 -10.63 -12.05
CA TYR A 510 6.24 -11.60 -13.14
C TYR A 510 6.74 -12.97 -12.64
N TRP A 511 7.61 -12.97 -11.61
CA TRP A 511 8.13 -14.18 -10.99
C TRP A 511 7.44 -14.46 -9.66
N GLY A 512 6.31 -15.15 -9.75
CA GLY A 512 5.47 -15.53 -8.61
C GLY A 512 4.43 -16.57 -9.00
N THR A 513 3.82 -17.22 -8.03
CA THR A 513 2.70 -18.13 -8.30
C THR A 513 1.51 -17.32 -8.82
N PRO A 514 1.01 -17.58 -10.04
CA PRO A 514 -0.15 -16.88 -10.56
C PRO A 514 -1.42 -17.29 -9.79
N LEU A 515 -2.32 -16.34 -9.58
CA LEU A 515 -3.64 -16.63 -9.02
C LEU A 515 -4.49 -17.34 -10.08
N PRO A 516 -5.15 -18.47 -9.75
CA PRO A 516 -5.90 -19.26 -10.72
C PRO A 516 -7.30 -18.71 -10.98
N ILE A 517 -7.42 -17.41 -11.24
CA ILE A 517 -8.70 -16.75 -11.39
C ILE A 517 -8.73 -15.99 -12.71
N TRP A 518 -9.65 -16.37 -13.58
CA TRP A 518 -9.94 -15.72 -14.83
C TRP A 518 -11.25 -14.96 -14.70
N ARG A 519 -11.31 -13.78 -15.28
CA ARG A 519 -12.45 -12.89 -15.22
C ARG A 519 -12.64 -12.20 -16.57
N THR A 520 -13.88 -12.01 -16.99
CA THR A 520 -14.21 -11.18 -18.15
C THR A 520 -13.85 -9.71 -17.92
N GLU A 521 -13.60 -8.96 -18.99
CA GLU A 521 -13.19 -7.56 -18.91
C GLU A 521 -14.29 -6.69 -18.25
N ASP A 522 -15.56 -7.00 -18.52
CA ASP A 522 -16.72 -6.37 -17.89
C ASP A 522 -17.05 -6.89 -16.47
N ASN A 523 -16.24 -7.81 -15.95
CA ASN A 523 -16.42 -8.48 -14.65
C ASN A 523 -17.75 -9.27 -14.50
N SER A 524 -18.45 -9.57 -15.60
CA SER A 524 -19.73 -10.30 -15.55
C SER A 524 -19.54 -11.78 -15.22
N GLU A 525 -18.40 -12.37 -15.59
CA GLU A 525 -18.10 -13.77 -15.34
C GLU A 525 -16.72 -13.92 -14.68
N GLU A 526 -16.62 -14.89 -13.78
CA GLU A 526 -15.39 -15.20 -13.08
C GLU A 526 -15.24 -16.70 -12.86
N LYS A 527 -14.05 -17.22 -13.10
CA LYS A 527 -13.75 -18.63 -12.90
C LYS A 527 -12.43 -18.83 -12.17
N CYS A 528 -12.48 -19.53 -11.05
CA CYS A 528 -11.31 -19.99 -10.34
C CYS A 528 -11.00 -21.45 -10.73
N ILE A 529 -9.77 -21.73 -11.15
CA ILE A 529 -9.30 -23.05 -11.60
C ILE A 529 -8.61 -23.79 -10.45
N GLU A 530 -8.82 -25.10 -10.33
CA GLU A 530 -8.25 -25.89 -9.23
C GLU A 530 -7.11 -26.82 -9.67
N SER A 531 -6.97 -27.09 -10.99
CA SER A 531 -5.95 -28.01 -11.48
C SER A 531 -5.50 -27.66 -12.90
N VAL A 532 -4.36 -28.18 -13.29
CA VAL A 532 -3.86 -28.06 -14.67
C VAL A 532 -4.78 -28.79 -15.65
N GLU A 533 -5.39 -29.89 -15.24
CA GLU A 533 -6.37 -30.60 -16.04
C GLU A 533 -7.64 -29.76 -16.29
N GLU A 534 -8.17 -29.08 -15.27
CA GLU A 534 -9.30 -28.16 -15.45
C GLU A 534 -8.92 -27.04 -16.42
N LEU A 535 -7.73 -26.43 -16.26
CA LEU A 535 -7.26 -25.40 -17.16
C LEU A 535 -7.12 -25.89 -18.60
N TYR A 536 -6.54 -27.08 -18.80
CA TYR A 536 -6.43 -27.71 -20.11
C TYR A 536 -7.80 -27.87 -20.78
N ASN A 537 -8.78 -28.34 -20.03
CA ASN A 537 -10.15 -28.56 -20.55
C ASN A 537 -10.86 -27.22 -20.89
N GLU A 538 -10.64 -26.16 -20.13
CA GLU A 538 -11.18 -24.83 -20.45
C GLU A 538 -10.53 -24.25 -21.72
N ILE A 539 -9.23 -24.46 -21.91
CA ILE A 539 -8.54 -24.09 -23.15
C ILE A 539 -9.11 -24.87 -24.34
N GLU A 540 -9.33 -26.18 -24.24
CA GLU A 540 -9.98 -26.99 -25.30
C GLU A 540 -11.38 -26.46 -25.66
N LYS A 541 -12.17 -26.03 -24.67
CA LYS A 541 -13.46 -25.37 -24.92
C LYS A 541 -13.30 -24.06 -25.70
N SER A 542 -12.31 -23.24 -25.34
CA SER A 542 -12.03 -21.99 -26.04
C SER A 542 -11.57 -22.24 -27.49
N VAL A 543 -10.79 -23.29 -27.73
CA VAL A 543 -10.41 -23.72 -29.08
C VAL A 543 -11.63 -24.19 -29.88
N ALA A 544 -12.48 -25.01 -29.27
CA ALA A 544 -13.71 -25.49 -29.90
C ALA A 544 -14.70 -24.36 -30.24
N ALA A 545 -14.72 -23.30 -29.43
CA ALA A 545 -15.52 -22.10 -29.65
C ALA A 545 -14.88 -21.12 -30.68
N GLY A 546 -13.68 -21.42 -31.20
CA GLY A 546 -12.97 -20.56 -32.13
C GLY A 546 -12.32 -19.31 -31.51
N LEU A 547 -12.27 -19.24 -30.19
CA LEU A 547 -11.65 -18.13 -29.44
C LEU A 547 -10.12 -18.25 -29.35
N MET A 548 -9.60 -19.47 -29.47
CA MET A 548 -8.17 -19.77 -29.54
C MET A 548 -7.88 -20.68 -30.75
N GLN A 549 -6.67 -20.53 -31.33
CA GLN A 549 -6.26 -21.35 -32.49
C GLN A 549 -5.91 -22.77 -32.09
N SER A 550 -5.24 -22.94 -30.96
CA SER A 550 -4.78 -24.24 -30.47
C SER A 550 -4.59 -24.23 -28.95
N ASN A 551 -4.46 -25.42 -28.36
CA ASN A 551 -4.11 -25.56 -26.96
C ASN A 551 -2.59 -25.67 -26.81
N PRO A 552 -1.91 -24.66 -26.20
CA PRO A 552 -0.45 -24.64 -26.07
C PRO A 552 0.10 -25.75 -25.18
N TYR A 553 -0.69 -26.31 -24.28
CA TYR A 553 -0.27 -27.44 -23.45
C TYR A 553 -0.31 -28.76 -24.22
N LYS A 554 -1.29 -28.93 -25.10
CA LYS A 554 -1.39 -30.07 -26.02
C LYS A 554 -0.24 -30.08 -27.03
N GLU A 555 0.11 -28.93 -27.57
CA GLU A 555 1.24 -28.80 -28.48
C GLU A 555 2.58 -29.21 -27.85
N LYS A 556 2.76 -28.91 -26.56
CA LYS A 556 3.92 -29.34 -25.76
C LYS A 556 3.87 -30.80 -25.31
N GLY A 557 2.81 -31.52 -25.68
CA GLY A 557 2.64 -32.94 -25.35
C GLY A 557 2.27 -33.20 -23.90
N PHE A 558 1.69 -32.21 -23.18
CA PHE A 558 1.14 -32.41 -21.85
C PHE A 558 -0.07 -33.34 -21.91
N GLN A 559 -0.15 -34.28 -20.97
CA GLN A 559 -1.22 -35.26 -20.85
C GLN A 559 -2.03 -35.02 -19.58
N PRO A 560 -3.30 -34.56 -19.67
CA PRO A 560 -4.18 -34.43 -18.52
C PRO A 560 -4.32 -35.78 -17.75
N GLY A 561 -4.39 -35.70 -16.42
CA GLY A 561 -4.50 -36.88 -15.56
C GLY A 561 -3.20 -37.66 -15.33
N VAL A 562 -2.07 -37.25 -15.91
CA VAL A 562 -0.76 -37.89 -15.70
C VAL A 562 0.09 -37.00 -14.77
N TYR A 563 0.17 -37.36 -13.49
CA TYR A 563 0.77 -36.57 -12.40
C TYR A 563 2.27 -36.86 -12.19
N THR A 564 3.03 -37.08 -13.27
CA THR A 564 4.47 -37.28 -13.18
C THR A 564 5.23 -35.95 -13.36
N LYS A 565 6.44 -35.86 -12.78
CA LYS A 565 7.28 -34.70 -12.93
C LYS A 565 7.60 -34.42 -14.41
N GLU A 566 7.93 -35.46 -15.17
CA GLU A 566 8.27 -35.39 -16.59
C GLU A 566 7.12 -34.81 -17.42
N ASN A 567 5.88 -35.08 -17.05
CA ASN A 567 4.71 -34.49 -17.74
C ASN A 567 4.52 -33.03 -17.37
N TYR A 568 4.68 -32.68 -16.09
CA TYR A 568 4.52 -31.30 -15.62
C TYR A 568 5.68 -30.38 -16.06
N ASP A 569 6.87 -30.91 -16.29
CA ASP A 569 8.03 -30.15 -16.80
C ASP A 569 7.85 -29.69 -18.27
N LYS A 570 6.84 -30.21 -18.98
CA LYS A 570 6.51 -29.78 -20.36
C LYS A 570 5.81 -28.42 -20.42
N ILE A 571 5.26 -27.95 -19.32
CA ILE A 571 4.50 -26.71 -19.22
C ILE A 571 5.15 -25.74 -18.23
N ASP A 572 4.74 -24.49 -18.25
CA ASP A 572 5.11 -23.50 -17.25
C ASP A 572 3.87 -22.71 -16.81
N LEU A 573 3.42 -22.94 -15.59
CA LEU A 573 2.22 -22.29 -15.04
C LEU A 573 2.43 -20.79 -14.77
N HIS A 574 3.66 -20.31 -14.63
CA HIS A 574 3.94 -18.88 -14.53
C HIS A 574 3.52 -18.12 -15.80
N LEU A 575 3.42 -18.82 -16.93
CA LEU A 575 2.99 -18.26 -18.21
C LEU A 575 1.50 -18.55 -18.51
N SER A 576 0.77 -19.20 -17.61
CA SER A 576 -0.61 -19.62 -17.86
C SER A 576 -1.56 -18.46 -18.21
N LEU A 577 -1.41 -17.34 -17.55
CA LEU A 577 -2.23 -16.14 -17.80
C LEU A 577 -1.93 -15.50 -19.15
N ILE A 578 -0.68 -15.55 -19.62
CA ILE A 578 -0.24 -15.00 -20.89
C ILE A 578 -0.79 -15.82 -22.06
N HIS A 579 -0.80 -17.14 -21.94
CA HIS A 579 -1.26 -18.05 -22.99
C HIS A 579 -2.79 -17.96 -23.25
N ILE A 580 -3.57 -17.47 -22.30
CA ILE A 580 -5.03 -17.34 -22.42
C ILE A 580 -5.44 -15.93 -22.88
N SER A 581 -4.64 -14.91 -22.60
CA SER A 581 -4.96 -13.51 -22.92
C SER A 581 -4.46 -13.03 -24.30
N GLU A 582 -3.52 -13.73 -24.95
CA GLU A 582 -2.91 -13.25 -26.18
C GLU A 582 -3.73 -13.37 -27.47
N PRO A 583 -4.68 -14.31 -27.68
CA PRO A 583 -5.43 -14.32 -28.94
C PRO A 583 -6.64 -13.41 -28.98
N THR A 584 -7.12 -12.93 -27.84
CA THR A 584 -8.32 -12.11 -27.81
C THR A 584 -8.21 -11.01 -26.76
N ARG A 585 -7.99 -9.79 -27.20
CA ARG A 585 -8.28 -8.58 -26.42
C ARG A 585 -9.74 -8.51 -25.94
N HIS A 586 -10.55 -9.57 -26.15
CA HIS A 586 -11.97 -9.63 -25.88
C HIS A 586 -12.44 -10.87 -25.11
N ALA A 587 -11.56 -11.73 -24.62
CA ALA A 587 -11.94 -12.86 -23.78
C ALA A 587 -10.86 -13.13 -22.73
N GLN A 588 -10.86 -12.32 -21.68
CA GLN A 588 -10.24 -12.70 -20.42
C GLN A 588 -11.27 -13.56 -19.65
N ILE A 589 -11.34 -14.83 -19.94
CA ILE A 589 -11.99 -15.81 -19.06
C ILE A 589 -10.91 -16.46 -18.25
#